data_cf7a0eac21126c59dbc41fcaa55a5845
#
_entry.id   cf7a0eac21126c59dbc41fcaa55a5845
#
_cell.length_a   1.000
_cell.length_b   1.000
_cell.length_c   1.000
_cell.angle_alpha   90.00
_cell.angle_beta   90.00
_cell.angle_gamma   90.00
#
_symmetry.space_group_name_H-M   'P 1'
#
loop_
_entity.id
_entity.type
_entity.pdbx_description
1 polymer ?
#
loop_
_entity_poly.entity_id
_entity_poly.type
_entity_poly.pdbx_seq_one_letter_code
_entity_poly.pdbx_strand_id
1 'polypeptide(L)'
;MTPETFPAPPYPWQQRAWHWLLGAYAGGTLSHAYLLEGPEGLGKLDFARRLAGTILCDEEPASSPCGACRACIQLAAGSHPDYRECAPEEGRSAILVDQVRALSAELALSSGYGGARLAILHPADALNANAANSLLKTLEEPVPGTVLLLVSARPAMLPATVRSRCQRVGFTAPGRDEALAWIGERAGGPEAELALAFTGNAPLRALDLCTQGIGELHESLSREMGELLAGRRDPVPLAEEWSTRDLALVLTWLAGWTGDLLRRRVPGAGRGAGLCRLDEASLAEVDAGRLFAYLDMVYEALVALRTPRNRQQLAETLLLPWAGPGRKPRVYAPGLARGTG
;
A
#
# COMPACT_ATOMS: atom_id res chain seq x y z
N MET A 1 -16.12 12.98 -22.32
CA MET A 1 -15.60 12.22 -21.18
C MET A 1 -16.68 11.23 -20.76
N THR A 2 -16.36 9.95 -20.79
CA THR A 2 -17.24 8.85 -20.42
C THR A 2 -17.39 8.76 -18.89
N PRO A 3 -18.46 8.13 -18.36
CA PRO A 3 -18.67 7.91 -16.93
C PRO A 3 -17.52 7.19 -16.20
N GLU A 4 -16.50 6.75 -16.90
CA GLU A 4 -15.31 6.04 -16.41
C GLU A 4 -14.33 6.92 -15.62
N THR A 5 -14.57 8.23 -15.48
CA THR A 5 -13.62 9.16 -14.87
C THR A 5 -13.74 9.23 -13.34
N PHE A 6 -14.85 8.72 -12.75
CA PHE A 6 -14.96 8.55 -11.31
C PHE A 6 -14.59 7.12 -10.93
N PRO A 7 -13.91 6.95 -9.79
CA PRO A 7 -13.64 5.61 -9.27
C PRO A 7 -14.94 4.79 -9.21
N ALA A 8 -14.84 3.51 -9.50
CA ALA A 8 -15.94 2.56 -9.42
C ALA A 8 -16.71 2.69 -8.08
N PRO A 9 -17.95 2.19 -7.98
CA PRO A 9 -18.64 2.09 -6.69
C PRO A 9 -17.72 1.49 -5.62
N PRO A 10 -17.94 1.81 -4.33
CA PRO A 10 -17.09 1.26 -3.29
C PRO A 10 -17.00 -0.27 -3.41
N TYR A 11 -15.79 -0.79 -3.28
CA TYR A 11 -15.56 -2.23 -3.34
C TYR A 11 -16.35 -2.96 -2.25
N PRO A 12 -16.69 -4.25 -2.42
CA PRO A 12 -17.50 -5.00 -1.45
C PRO A 12 -17.01 -4.86 -0.02
N TRP A 13 -15.70 -4.97 0.22
CA TRP A 13 -15.08 -4.84 1.54
C TRP A 13 -15.07 -3.41 2.10
N GLN A 14 -15.47 -2.40 1.33
CA GLN A 14 -15.53 -0.99 1.75
C GLN A 14 -16.94 -0.56 2.17
N GLN A 15 -17.97 -1.36 1.92
CA GLN A 15 -19.38 -0.99 2.08
C GLN A 15 -19.72 -0.47 3.47
N ARG A 16 -19.15 -1.08 4.53
CA ARG A 16 -19.39 -0.63 5.91
C ARG A 16 -18.89 0.80 6.15
N ALA A 17 -17.65 1.10 5.71
CA ALA A 17 -17.08 2.43 5.83
C ALA A 17 -17.83 3.45 4.98
N TRP A 18 -18.27 3.02 3.80
CA TRP A 18 -19.04 3.84 2.88
C TRP A 18 -20.38 4.28 3.49
N HIS A 19 -21.20 3.34 3.94
CA HIS A 19 -22.50 3.64 4.54
C HIS A 19 -22.38 4.52 5.79
N TRP A 20 -21.34 4.28 6.60
CA TRP A 20 -21.11 5.10 7.78
C TRP A 20 -20.78 6.56 7.42
N LEU A 21 -19.88 6.80 6.46
CA LEU A 21 -19.48 8.15 6.05
C LEU A 21 -20.61 8.87 5.30
N LEU A 22 -21.37 8.16 4.47
CA LEU A 22 -22.57 8.73 3.83
C LEU A 22 -23.64 9.13 4.85
N GLY A 23 -23.86 8.32 5.88
CA GLY A 23 -24.77 8.66 6.97
C GLY A 23 -24.31 9.90 7.74
N ALA A 24 -23.00 10.03 8.00
CA ALA A 24 -22.42 11.21 8.63
C ALA A 24 -22.57 12.47 7.74
N TYR A 25 -22.38 12.29 6.42
CA TYR A 25 -22.58 13.37 5.45
C TYR A 25 -24.05 13.84 5.41
N ALA A 26 -24.98 12.92 5.23
CA ALA A 26 -26.42 13.23 5.20
C ALA A 26 -26.92 13.83 6.52
N GLY A 27 -26.34 13.43 7.66
CA GLY A 27 -26.64 13.97 8.98
C GLY A 27 -25.92 15.28 9.32
N GLY A 28 -25.08 15.83 8.43
CA GLY A 28 -24.31 17.05 8.69
C GLY A 28 -23.27 16.91 9.81
N THR A 29 -22.82 15.67 10.09
CA THR A 29 -21.91 15.34 11.21
C THR A 29 -20.52 14.87 10.74
N LEU A 30 -20.15 15.20 9.49
CA LEU A 30 -18.81 14.89 8.99
C LEU A 30 -17.74 15.57 9.84
N SER A 31 -16.73 14.79 10.21
CA SER A 31 -15.51 15.33 10.82
C SER A 31 -14.71 16.12 9.78
N HIS A 32 -13.95 17.11 10.26
CA HIS A 32 -13.04 17.90 9.43
C HIS A 32 -11.85 17.10 8.91
N ALA A 33 -11.48 15.96 9.51
CA ALA A 33 -10.35 15.13 9.10
C ALA A 33 -10.59 13.65 9.35
N TYR A 34 -10.27 12.83 8.33
CA TYR A 34 -10.31 11.38 8.39
C TYR A 34 -8.95 10.78 8.02
N LEU A 35 -8.54 9.75 8.74
CA LEU A 35 -7.40 8.90 8.40
C LEU A 35 -7.91 7.56 7.86
N LEU A 36 -7.83 7.39 6.54
CA LEU A 36 -8.16 6.15 5.84
C LEU A 36 -6.95 5.23 5.89
N GLU A 37 -6.98 4.25 6.79
CA GLU A 37 -5.81 3.42 7.12
C GLU A 37 -6.05 1.94 6.84
N GLY A 38 -4.99 1.22 6.46
CA GLY A 38 -5.00 -0.21 6.17
C GLY A 38 -4.02 -0.58 5.07
N PRO A 39 -3.79 -1.88 4.81
CA PRO A 39 -2.85 -2.36 3.80
C PRO A 39 -3.03 -1.70 2.42
N GLU A 40 -1.95 -1.72 1.62
CA GLU A 40 -2.03 -1.31 0.20
C GLU A 40 -2.95 -2.27 -0.59
N GLY A 41 -3.48 -1.81 -1.73
CA GLY A 41 -4.29 -2.65 -2.61
C GLY A 41 -5.73 -2.90 -2.14
N LEU A 42 -6.24 -2.09 -1.19
CA LEU A 42 -7.63 -2.12 -0.73
C LEU A 42 -8.50 -1.00 -1.31
N GLY A 43 -7.96 -0.17 -2.23
CA GLY A 43 -8.71 0.91 -2.90
C GLY A 43 -9.04 2.11 -2.01
N LYS A 44 -8.19 2.42 -1.01
CA LYS A 44 -8.44 3.57 -0.10
C LYS A 44 -8.44 4.91 -0.82
N LEU A 45 -7.58 5.08 -1.83
CA LEU A 45 -7.54 6.32 -2.61
C LEU A 45 -8.77 6.46 -3.50
N ASP A 46 -9.20 5.38 -4.16
CA ASP A 46 -10.43 5.36 -4.96
C ASP A 46 -11.65 5.69 -4.10
N PHE A 47 -11.69 5.11 -2.89
CA PHE A 47 -12.70 5.41 -1.90
C PHE A 47 -12.70 6.90 -1.51
N ALA A 48 -11.54 7.49 -1.23
CA ALA A 48 -11.40 8.91 -0.89
C ALA A 48 -11.88 9.81 -2.03
N ARG A 49 -11.46 9.52 -3.27
CA ARG A 49 -11.87 10.27 -4.47
C ARG A 49 -13.37 10.18 -4.71
N ARG A 50 -13.94 8.97 -4.56
CA ARG A 50 -15.38 8.79 -4.71
C ARG A 50 -16.16 9.53 -3.64
N LEU A 51 -15.70 9.47 -2.37
CA LEU A 51 -16.32 10.20 -1.27
C LEU A 51 -16.28 11.72 -1.53
N ALA A 52 -15.13 12.23 -2.00
CA ALA A 52 -14.98 13.62 -2.38
C ALA A 52 -15.94 13.99 -3.52
N GLY A 53 -16.04 13.15 -4.54
CA GLY A 53 -17.00 13.33 -5.64
C GLY A 53 -18.45 13.33 -5.18
N THR A 54 -18.79 12.49 -4.20
CA THR A 54 -20.14 12.44 -3.63
C THR A 54 -20.48 13.71 -2.83
N ILE A 55 -19.54 14.21 -2.03
CA ILE A 55 -19.75 15.42 -1.19
C ILE A 55 -19.84 16.70 -2.06
N LEU A 56 -19.07 16.76 -3.14
CA LEU A 56 -19.00 17.93 -4.03
C LEU A 56 -20.01 17.88 -5.17
N CYS A 57 -20.72 16.78 -5.39
CA CYS A 57 -21.72 16.64 -6.43
C CYS A 57 -22.92 17.54 -6.14
N ASP A 58 -23.50 18.15 -7.19
CA ASP A 58 -24.71 18.97 -7.09
C ASP A 58 -25.99 18.14 -6.88
N GLU A 59 -25.91 16.80 -7.08
CA GLU A 59 -27.02 15.85 -6.92
C GLU A 59 -27.05 15.23 -5.53
N GLU A 60 -28.17 14.62 -5.17
CA GLU A 60 -28.33 13.92 -3.90
C GLU A 60 -27.31 12.79 -3.70
N PRO A 61 -26.88 12.51 -2.45
CA PRO A 61 -25.86 11.49 -2.16
C PRO A 61 -26.15 10.10 -2.72
N ALA A 62 -27.40 9.71 -2.84
CA ALA A 62 -27.80 8.39 -3.36
C ALA A 62 -27.46 8.20 -4.85
N SER A 63 -27.42 9.29 -5.63
CA SER A 63 -27.09 9.30 -7.06
C SER A 63 -25.68 9.84 -7.35
N SER A 64 -24.88 10.14 -6.32
CA SER A 64 -23.60 10.82 -6.43
C SER A 64 -22.41 9.85 -6.41
N PRO A 65 -21.29 10.21 -7.07
CA PRO A 65 -21.16 11.30 -8.03
C PRO A 65 -21.89 10.97 -9.34
N CYS A 66 -22.68 11.90 -9.85
CA CYS A 66 -23.54 11.68 -11.03
C CYS A 66 -22.74 11.66 -12.36
N GLY A 67 -21.53 12.21 -12.38
CA GLY A 67 -20.67 12.31 -13.57
C GLY A 67 -21.10 13.38 -14.59
N ALA A 68 -22.24 14.01 -14.45
CA ALA A 68 -22.85 14.90 -15.44
C ALA A 68 -22.98 16.36 -14.99
N CYS A 69 -23.11 16.64 -13.69
CA CYS A 69 -23.20 18.00 -13.16
C CYS A 69 -21.88 18.77 -13.33
N ARG A 70 -21.93 20.07 -13.16
CA ARG A 70 -20.75 20.95 -13.29
C ARG A 70 -19.62 20.55 -12.37
N ALA A 71 -19.93 20.27 -11.10
CA ALA A 71 -18.93 19.84 -10.12
C ALA A 71 -18.24 18.55 -10.54
N CYS A 72 -19.00 17.52 -10.96
CA CYS A 72 -18.45 16.26 -11.45
C CYS A 72 -17.56 16.43 -12.69
N ILE A 73 -17.96 17.26 -13.65
CA ILE A 73 -17.15 17.53 -14.85
C ILE A 73 -15.83 18.21 -14.47
N GLN A 74 -15.84 19.16 -13.54
CA GLN A 74 -14.63 19.85 -13.09
C GLN A 74 -13.72 18.95 -12.26
N LEU A 75 -14.29 18.10 -11.40
CA LEU A 75 -13.52 17.09 -10.68
C LEU A 75 -12.79 16.15 -11.65
N ALA A 76 -13.47 15.66 -12.64
CA ALA A 76 -12.92 14.81 -13.67
C ALA A 76 -11.83 15.50 -14.52
N ALA A 77 -11.93 16.83 -14.68
CA ALA A 77 -10.93 17.65 -15.36
C ALA A 77 -9.78 18.10 -14.44
N GLY A 78 -9.83 17.76 -13.13
CA GLY A 78 -8.84 18.23 -12.15
C GLY A 78 -8.87 19.74 -11.88
N SER A 79 -9.98 20.41 -12.22
CA SER A 79 -10.12 21.87 -12.16
C SER A 79 -11.16 22.36 -11.16
N HIS A 80 -11.69 21.47 -10.30
CA HIS A 80 -12.69 21.86 -9.29
C HIS A 80 -12.06 22.80 -8.25
N PRO A 81 -12.62 24.00 -7.99
CA PRO A 81 -12.01 24.99 -7.10
C PRO A 81 -11.92 24.53 -5.65
N ASP A 82 -12.86 23.72 -5.18
CA ASP A 82 -12.96 23.26 -3.80
C ASP A 82 -12.40 21.83 -3.59
N TYR A 83 -11.61 21.31 -4.54
CA TYR A 83 -10.96 20.01 -4.45
C TYR A 83 -9.47 20.09 -4.69
N ARG A 84 -8.69 19.42 -3.85
CA ARG A 84 -7.22 19.30 -4.02
C ARG A 84 -6.74 17.91 -3.68
N GLU A 85 -5.71 17.47 -4.41
CA GLU A 85 -4.91 16.31 -4.04
C GLU A 85 -3.47 16.75 -3.77
N CYS A 86 -2.88 16.22 -2.69
CA CYS A 86 -1.50 16.42 -2.33
C CYS A 86 -0.80 15.07 -2.27
N ALA A 87 0.18 14.90 -3.14
CA ALA A 87 1.00 13.69 -3.28
C ALA A 87 2.47 14.11 -3.45
N PRO A 88 3.44 13.19 -3.29
CA PRO A 88 4.82 13.47 -3.66
C PRO A 88 4.92 13.92 -5.11
N GLU A 89 5.77 14.90 -5.38
CA GLU A 89 6.09 15.35 -6.74
C GLU A 89 6.75 14.21 -7.52
N GLU A 90 6.68 14.27 -8.84
CA GLU A 90 7.32 13.31 -9.73
C GLU A 90 8.81 13.15 -9.40
N GLY A 91 9.28 11.91 -9.27
CA GLY A 91 10.64 11.58 -8.88
C GLY A 91 10.97 11.76 -7.39
N ARG A 92 9.98 12.13 -6.56
CA ARG A 92 10.14 12.24 -5.09
C ARG A 92 9.34 11.19 -4.35
N SER A 93 9.83 10.80 -3.17
CA SER A 93 9.15 9.83 -2.30
C SER A 93 8.46 10.47 -1.09
N ALA A 94 8.62 11.79 -0.89
CA ALA A 94 8.10 12.50 0.28
C ALA A 94 7.24 13.70 -0.12
N ILE A 95 6.18 13.95 0.65
CA ILE A 95 5.41 15.20 0.61
C ILE A 95 6.16 16.23 1.44
N LEU A 96 6.50 17.36 0.82
CA LEU A 96 7.30 18.41 1.42
C LEU A 96 6.44 19.48 2.12
N VAL A 97 7.09 20.22 3.02
CA VAL A 97 6.40 21.26 3.81
C VAL A 97 5.74 22.34 2.96
N ASP A 98 6.34 22.71 1.83
CA ASP A 98 5.80 23.78 0.98
C ASP A 98 4.53 23.34 0.24
N GLN A 99 4.41 22.04 -0.12
CA GLN A 99 3.19 21.45 -0.67
C GLN A 99 2.04 21.53 0.35
N VAL A 100 2.31 21.20 1.62
CA VAL A 100 1.31 21.25 2.69
C VAL A 100 0.93 22.70 3.03
N ARG A 101 1.89 23.63 3.02
CA ARG A 101 1.61 25.06 3.21
C ARG A 101 0.72 25.62 2.10
N ALA A 102 1.03 25.30 0.84
CA ALA A 102 0.21 25.69 -0.30
C ALA A 102 -1.22 25.13 -0.16
N LEU A 103 -1.36 23.84 0.14
CA LEU A 103 -2.65 23.21 0.39
C LEU A 103 -3.43 23.92 1.51
N SER A 104 -2.78 24.19 2.64
CA SER A 104 -3.41 24.87 3.78
C SER A 104 -3.85 26.28 3.45
N ALA A 105 -3.05 27.02 2.66
CA ALA A 105 -3.38 28.36 2.19
C ALA A 105 -4.62 28.34 1.27
N GLU A 106 -4.71 27.37 0.35
CA GLU A 106 -5.86 27.21 -0.54
C GLU A 106 -7.13 26.82 0.23
N LEU A 107 -7.01 25.94 1.22
CA LEU A 107 -8.13 25.54 2.09
C LEU A 107 -8.62 26.72 2.99
N ALA A 108 -7.77 27.72 3.24
CA ALA A 108 -8.14 28.90 4.00
C ALA A 108 -8.94 29.93 3.20
N LEU A 109 -8.96 29.83 1.86
CA LEU A 109 -9.76 30.70 1.00
C LEU A 109 -11.27 30.39 1.18
N SER A 110 -12.15 31.26 0.75
CA SER A 110 -13.58 31.00 0.68
C SER A 110 -13.89 29.90 -0.36
N SER A 111 -14.89 29.04 -0.09
CA SER A 111 -15.35 28.06 -1.08
C SER A 111 -15.82 28.74 -2.36
N GLY A 112 -15.42 28.22 -3.52
CA GLY A 112 -15.85 28.71 -4.83
C GLY A 112 -17.33 28.50 -5.10
N TYR A 113 -17.95 27.50 -4.49
CA TYR A 113 -19.36 27.16 -4.64
C TYR A 113 -20.18 27.32 -3.36
N GLY A 114 -19.59 27.82 -2.26
CA GLY A 114 -20.29 28.01 -0.99
C GLY A 114 -20.57 26.70 -0.22
N GLY A 115 -20.01 25.58 -0.68
CA GLY A 115 -20.18 24.25 -0.08
C GLY A 115 -18.95 23.76 0.68
N ALA A 116 -18.80 22.44 0.73
CA ALA A 116 -17.65 21.78 1.33
C ALA A 116 -16.38 21.98 0.50
N ARG A 117 -15.22 21.97 1.17
CA ARG A 117 -13.89 21.89 0.56
C ARG A 117 -13.23 20.59 0.96
N LEU A 118 -12.65 19.90 0.01
CA LEU A 118 -12.01 18.64 0.23
C LEU A 118 -10.55 18.64 -0.20
N ALA A 119 -9.72 18.02 0.62
CA ALA A 119 -8.35 17.73 0.26
C ALA A 119 -8.02 16.26 0.58
N ILE A 120 -7.34 15.61 -0.36
CA ILE A 120 -6.80 14.26 -0.19
C ILE A 120 -5.28 14.36 -0.09
N LEU A 121 -4.70 13.80 0.97
CA LEU A 121 -3.24 13.62 1.11
C LEU A 121 -2.92 12.14 0.95
N HIS A 122 -2.13 11.79 -0.07
CA HIS A 122 -1.79 10.39 -0.35
C HIS A 122 -0.40 10.21 -1.01
N PRO A 123 0.37 9.23 -0.55
CA PRO A 123 0.20 8.54 0.72
C PRO A 123 0.56 9.46 1.89
N ALA A 124 -0.29 9.56 2.90
CA ALA A 124 -0.06 10.45 4.03
C ALA A 124 1.18 10.06 4.85
N ASP A 125 1.55 8.79 4.87
CA ASP A 125 2.80 8.31 5.47
C ASP A 125 4.07 8.75 4.71
N ALA A 126 3.94 9.45 3.59
CA ALA A 126 5.04 10.13 2.91
C ALA A 126 5.27 11.57 3.39
N LEU A 127 4.47 12.10 4.30
CA LEU A 127 4.72 13.38 4.92
C LEU A 127 6.05 13.35 5.69
N ASN A 128 6.97 14.27 5.38
CA ASN A 128 8.14 14.46 6.23
C ASN A 128 7.74 15.16 7.54
N ALA A 129 8.63 15.16 8.54
CA ALA A 129 8.33 15.72 9.85
C ALA A 129 7.88 17.20 9.80
N ASN A 130 8.48 18.01 8.95
CA ASN A 130 8.13 19.42 8.80
C ASN A 130 6.77 19.61 8.11
N ALA A 131 6.46 18.79 7.11
CA ALA A 131 5.17 18.78 6.44
C ALA A 131 4.05 18.35 7.40
N ALA A 132 4.28 17.28 8.17
CA ALA A 132 3.34 16.81 9.18
C ALA A 132 3.08 17.87 10.26
N ASN A 133 4.12 18.56 10.74
CA ASN A 133 3.97 19.66 11.71
C ASN A 133 3.22 20.85 11.11
N SER A 134 3.45 21.18 9.84
CA SER A 134 2.72 22.27 9.15
C SER A 134 1.23 21.96 9.03
N LEU A 135 0.86 20.68 8.88
CA LEU A 135 -0.54 20.26 8.78
C LEU A 135 -1.30 20.40 10.09
N LEU A 136 -0.61 20.36 11.25
CA LEU A 136 -1.27 20.42 12.56
C LEU A 136 -2.13 21.65 12.74
N LYS A 137 -1.73 22.82 12.25
CA LYS A 137 -2.53 24.04 12.35
C LYS A 137 -3.88 23.88 11.64
N THR A 138 -3.90 23.29 10.45
CA THR A 138 -5.15 23.05 9.69
C THR A 138 -6.03 22.01 10.36
N LEU A 139 -5.42 21.04 11.07
CA LEU A 139 -6.15 20.01 11.83
C LEU A 139 -6.71 20.54 13.16
N GLU A 140 -6.06 21.52 13.80
CA GLU A 140 -6.49 22.11 15.08
C GLU A 140 -7.53 23.21 14.89
N GLU A 141 -7.36 24.01 13.85
CA GLU A 141 -8.24 25.15 13.54
C GLU A 141 -8.81 25.01 12.11
N PRO A 142 -9.65 24.00 11.86
CA PRO A 142 -10.17 23.75 10.53
C PRO A 142 -11.14 24.88 10.13
N VAL A 143 -11.00 25.34 8.89
CA VAL A 143 -11.99 26.27 8.33
C VAL A 143 -13.32 25.53 8.16
N PRO A 144 -14.46 26.12 8.57
CA PRO A 144 -15.78 25.47 8.44
C PRO A 144 -16.03 24.95 7.02
N GLY A 145 -16.60 23.74 6.92
CA GLY A 145 -16.86 23.08 5.64
C GLY A 145 -15.64 22.40 5.01
N THR A 146 -14.46 22.40 5.67
CA THR A 146 -13.29 21.67 5.17
C THR A 146 -13.28 20.22 5.63
N VAL A 147 -12.99 19.28 4.70
CA VAL A 147 -12.81 17.86 4.98
C VAL A 147 -11.46 17.42 4.43
N LEU A 148 -10.59 16.92 5.31
CA LEU A 148 -9.27 16.37 4.98
C LEU A 148 -9.35 14.84 4.99
N LEU A 149 -8.93 14.20 3.89
CA LEU A 149 -8.85 12.74 3.77
C LEU A 149 -7.38 12.34 3.67
N LEU A 150 -6.82 11.80 4.74
CA LEU A 150 -5.45 11.29 4.80
C LEU A 150 -5.47 9.79 4.47
N VAL A 151 -4.83 9.39 3.38
CA VAL A 151 -4.77 7.99 2.96
C VAL A 151 -3.40 7.41 3.34
N SER A 152 -3.37 6.38 4.18
CA SER A 152 -2.12 5.76 4.63
C SER A 152 -2.18 4.24 4.60
N ALA A 153 -1.08 3.63 4.17
CA ALA A 153 -0.86 2.20 4.31
C ALA A 153 -0.06 1.86 5.57
N ARG A 154 0.67 2.83 6.09
CA ARG A 154 1.55 2.68 7.25
C ARG A 154 1.28 3.78 8.28
N PRO A 155 0.10 3.77 8.93
CA PRO A 155 -0.32 4.84 9.83
C PRO A 155 0.64 5.05 11.01
N ALA A 156 1.43 4.03 11.39
CA ALA A 156 2.45 4.14 12.43
C ALA A 156 3.59 5.12 12.05
N MET A 157 3.82 5.37 10.75
CA MET A 157 4.82 6.34 10.28
C MET A 157 4.34 7.80 10.44
N LEU A 158 3.05 8.03 10.59
CA LEU A 158 2.51 9.35 10.88
C LEU A 158 2.75 9.73 12.35
N PRO A 159 3.12 11.00 12.65
CA PRO A 159 3.20 11.46 14.03
C PRO A 159 1.90 11.23 14.80
N ALA A 160 2.01 10.86 16.08
CA ALA A 160 0.85 10.65 16.95
C ALA A 160 -0.04 11.90 17.02
N THR A 161 0.56 13.09 16.94
CA THR A 161 -0.12 14.38 16.92
C THR A 161 -1.07 14.58 15.72
N VAL A 162 -0.69 14.07 14.55
CA VAL A 162 -1.58 14.08 13.36
C VAL A 162 -2.68 13.03 13.53
N ARG A 163 -2.30 11.79 13.92
CA ARG A 163 -3.26 10.68 14.06
C ARG A 163 -4.35 10.96 15.11
N SER A 164 -4.02 11.64 16.20
CA SER A 164 -4.96 11.95 17.28
C SER A 164 -6.03 12.99 16.89
N ARG A 165 -5.80 13.75 15.81
CA ARG A 165 -6.71 14.78 15.31
C ARG A 165 -7.56 14.32 14.12
N CYS A 166 -7.34 13.10 13.67
CA CYS A 166 -8.11 12.50 12.58
C CYS A 166 -9.06 11.41 13.10
N GLN A 167 -10.27 11.38 12.59
CA GLN A 167 -11.17 10.25 12.80
C GLN A 167 -10.68 9.07 11.96
N ARG A 168 -10.44 7.92 12.60
CA ARG A 168 -9.85 6.76 11.94
C ARG A 168 -10.91 5.93 11.23
N VAL A 169 -10.64 5.58 9.98
CA VAL A 169 -11.43 4.66 9.14
C VAL A 169 -10.53 3.51 8.73
N GLY A 170 -10.69 2.38 9.40
CA GLY A 170 -9.88 1.18 9.13
C GLY A 170 -10.41 0.40 7.92
N PHE A 171 -9.52 0.08 7.00
CA PHE A 171 -9.76 -0.83 5.89
C PHE A 171 -9.04 -2.15 6.16
N THR A 172 -9.79 -3.23 6.19
CA THR A 172 -9.25 -4.58 6.36
C THR A 172 -9.35 -5.36 5.06
N ALA A 173 -8.39 -6.24 4.83
CA ALA A 173 -8.47 -7.15 3.69
C ALA A 173 -9.74 -8.01 3.83
N PRO A 174 -10.46 -8.27 2.72
CA PRO A 174 -11.60 -9.17 2.71
C PRO A 174 -11.20 -10.61 3.02
N GLY A 175 -12.18 -11.46 3.29
CA GLY A 175 -11.96 -12.90 3.35
C GLY A 175 -11.44 -13.45 2.02
N ARG A 176 -10.70 -14.58 2.08
CA ARG A 176 -10.11 -15.17 0.87
C ARG A 176 -11.15 -15.42 -0.23
N ASP A 177 -12.30 -15.99 0.14
CA ASP A 177 -13.34 -16.35 -0.84
C ASP A 177 -13.95 -15.11 -1.51
N GLU A 178 -14.18 -14.04 -0.74
CA GLU A 178 -14.65 -12.75 -1.25
C GLU A 178 -13.62 -12.12 -2.21
N ALA A 179 -12.34 -12.16 -1.83
CA ALA A 179 -11.26 -11.65 -2.67
C ALA A 179 -11.12 -12.44 -3.97
N LEU A 180 -11.19 -13.78 -3.90
CA LEU A 180 -11.12 -14.67 -5.06
C LEU A 180 -12.30 -14.45 -6.00
N ALA A 181 -13.53 -14.37 -5.49
CA ALA A 181 -14.71 -14.11 -6.28
C ALA A 181 -14.58 -12.79 -7.03
N TRP A 182 -14.13 -11.73 -6.36
CA TRP A 182 -13.96 -10.41 -6.96
C TRP A 182 -12.88 -10.38 -8.05
N ILE A 183 -11.74 -11.05 -7.84
CA ILE A 183 -10.66 -11.12 -8.86
C ILE A 183 -11.09 -12.01 -10.01
N GLY A 184 -11.77 -13.13 -9.74
CA GLY A 184 -12.22 -14.10 -10.74
C GLY A 184 -13.14 -13.49 -11.82
N GLU A 185 -13.90 -12.46 -11.45
CA GLU A 185 -14.72 -11.68 -12.41
C GLU A 185 -13.88 -10.79 -13.34
N ARG A 186 -12.61 -10.48 -13.01
CA ARG A 186 -11.74 -9.48 -13.68
C ARG A 186 -10.49 -10.07 -14.30
N ALA A 187 -9.88 -11.01 -13.63
CA ALA A 187 -8.69 -11.75 -14.07
C ALA A 187 -8.85 -13.19 -13.58
N GLY A 188 -9.59 -13.99 -14.34
CA GLY A 188 -9.78 -15.41 -14.01
C GLY A 188 -8.48 -16.21 -14.20
N GLY A 189 -8.31 -17.27 -13.38
CA GLY A 189 -7.23 -18.22 -13.55
C GLY A 189 -6.58 -18.65 -12.22
N PRO A 190 -5.70 -19.66 -12.28
CA PRO A 190 -4.99 -20.17 -11.09
C PRO A 190 -4.05 -19.14 -10.45
N GLU A 191 -3.69 -18.10 -11.17
CA GLU A 191 -2.80 -17.02 -10.71
C GLU A 191 -3.46 -16.13 -9.64
N ALA A 192 -4.79 -16.02 -9.62
CA ALA A 192 -5.51 -15.22 -8.64
C ALA A 192 -5.27 -15.70 -7.20
N GLU A 193 -5.28 -17.00 -6.97
CA GLU A 193 -4.97 -17.59 -5.66
C GLU A 193 -3.54 -17.28 -5.22
N LEU A 194 -2.61 -17.45 -6.15
CA LEU A 194 -1.20 -17.16 -5.95
C LEU A 194 -0.99 -15.67 -5.61
N ALA A 195 -1.55 -14.77 -6.41
CA ALA A 195 -1.45 -13.33 -6.21
C ALA A 195 -2.02 -12.86 -4.87
N LEU A 196 -3.19 -13.40 -4.47
CA LEU A 196 -3.78 -13.12 -3.15
C LEU A 196 -2.89 -13.59 -2.01
N ALA A 197 -2.24 -14.73 -2.16
CA ALA A 197 -1.32 -15.24 -1.15
C ALA A 197 -0.12 -14.31 -0.95
N PHE A 198 0.41 -13.70 -2.01
CA PHE A 198 1.49 -12.73 -1.94
C PHE A 198 1.07 -11.38 -1.37
N THR A 199 -0.20 -11.02 -1.50
CA THR A 199 -0.70 -9.68 -1.13
C THR A 199 -1.47 -9.65 0.19
N GLY A 200 -1.55 -10.78 0.91
CA GLY A 200 -2.32 -10.86 2.16
C GLY A 200 -3.82 -10.59 1.95
N ASN A 201 -4.39 -11.12 0.87
CA ASN A 201 -5.77 -10.92 0.45
C ASN A 201 -6.11 -9.47 0.08
N ALA A 202 -5.16 -8.67 -0.40
CA ALA A 202 -5.43 -7.35 -0.95
C ALA A 202 -5.82 -7.44 -2.44
N PRO A 203 -7.12 -7.34 -2.83
CA PRO A 203 -7.57 -7.77 -4.16
C PRO A 203 -7.05 -6.92 -5.31
N LEU A 204 -6.94 -5.59 -5.14
CA LEU A 204 -6.42 -4.71 -6.20
C LEU A 204 -4.93 -4.97 -6.44
N ARG A 205 -4.15 -5.15 -5.38
CA ARG A 205 -2.74 -5.48 -5.52
C ARG A 205 -2.55 -6.86 -6.15
N ALA A 206 -3.41 -7.82 -5.81
CA ALA A 206 -3.40 -9.15 -6.42
C ALA A 206 -3.76 -9.08 -7.91
N LEU A 207 -4.74 -8.27 -8.29
CA LEU A 207 -5.10 -8.04 -9.69
C LEU A 207 -3.91 -7.45 -10.49
N ASP A 208 -3.20 -6.47 -9.92
CA ASP A 208 -1.99 -5.91 -10.51
C ASP A 208 -0.91 -7.00 -10.71
N LEU A 209 -0.70 -7.88 -9.72
CA LEU A 209 0.26 -8.98 -9.84
C LEU A 209 -0.14 -9.99 -10.92
N CYS A 210 -1.43 -10.30 -11.08
CA CYS A 210 -1.90 -11.15 -12.17
C CYS A 210 -1.56 -10.54 -13.54
N THR A 211 -1.77 -9.24 -13.71
CA THR A 211 -1.44 -8.55 -14.98
C THR A 211 0.06 -8.46 -15.25
N GLN A 212 0.88 -8.55 -14.21
CA GLN A 212 2.35 -8.55 -14.29
C GLN A 212 2.95 -9.94 -14.48
N GLY A 213 2.13 -11.00 -14.65
CA GLY A 213 2.60 -12.36 -14.91
C GLY A 213 3.23 -13.03 -13.67
N ILE A 214 2.60 -12.85 -12.49
CA ILE A 214 3.11 -13.43 -11.23
C ILE A 214 3.26 -14.95 -11.28
N GLY A 215 2.47 -15.65 -12.09
CA GLY A 215 2.55 -17.11 -12.25
C GLY A 215 3.90 -17.56 -12.82
N GLU A 216 4.30 -17.02 -13.97
CA GLU A 216 5.56 -17.31 -14.62
C GLU A 216 6.75 -16.89 -13.74
N LEU A 217 6.65 -15.72 -13.11
CA LEU A 217 7.66 -15.24 -12.18
C LEU A 217 7.81 -16.19 -10.99
N HIS A 218 6.71 -16.65 -10.41
CA HIS A 218 6.72 -17.59 -9.28
C HIS A 218 7.40 -18.92 -9.66
N GLU A 219 7.12 -19.48 -10.82
CA GLU A 219 7.75 -20.71 -11.28
C GLU A 219 9.25 -20.54 -11.49
N SER A 220 9.66 -19.44 -12.11
CA SER A 220 11.07 -19.11 -12.33
C SER A 220 11.84 -18.95 -11.02
N LEU A 221 11.34 -18.06 -10.14
CA LEU A 221 12.00 -17.76 -8.87
C LEU A 221 12.00 -18.98 -7.91
N SER A 222 10.91 -19.77 -7.89
CA SER A 222 10.85 -20.99 -7.08
C SER A 222 11.90 -22.02 -7.51
N ARG A 223 12.12 -22.19 -8.82
CA ARG A 223 13.16 -23.06 -9.36
C ARG A 223 14.55 -22.53 -9.01
N GLU A 224 14.80 -21.24 -9.23
CA GLU A 224 16.07 -20.57 -8.96
C GLU A 224 16.46 -20.66 -7.47
N MET A 225 15.50 -20.40 -6.57
CA MET A 225 15.71 -20.57 -5.13
C MET A 225 15.96 -22.04 -4.76
N GLY A 226 15.27 -23.00 -5.38
CA GLY A 226 15.51 -24.41 -5.19
C GLY A 226 16.92 -24.84 -5.62
N GLU A 227 17.44 -24.32 -6.73
CA GLU A 227 18.79 -24.55 -7.21
C GLU A 227 19.85 -23.94 -6.30
N LEU A 228 19.59 -22.70 -5.80
CA LEU A 228 20.45 -22.00 -4.86
C LEU A 228 20.57 -22.75 -3.53
N LEU A 229 19.45 -23.18 -2.96
CA LEU A 229 19.40 -23.97 -1.73
C LEU A 229 20.11 -25.31 -1.85
N ALA A 230 20.00 -25.95 -3.01
CA ALA A 230 20.70 -27.20 -3.30
C ALA A 230 22.18 -27.00 -3.61
N GLY A 231 22.70 -25.79 -3.60
CA GLY A 231 24.11 -25.48 -3.95
C GLY A 231 24.46 -25.67 -5.42
N ARG A 232 23.43 -25.78 -6.29
CA ARG A 232 23.63 -25.96 -7.74
C ARG A 232 23.74 -24.65 -8.51
N ARG A 233 23.48 -23.53 -7.85
CA ARG A 233 23.53 -22.17 -8.42
C ARG A 233 24.33 -21.22 -7.54
N ASP A 234 25.15 -20.39 -8.17
CA ASP A 234 25.92 -19.36 -7.47
C ASP A 234 25.04 -18.15 -7.22
N PRO A 235 25.02 -17.59 -5.99
CA PRO A 235 24.21 -16.41 -5.65
C PRO A 235 24.63 -15.15 -6.39
N VAL A 236 25.90 -14.97 -6.76
CA VAL A 236 26.38 -13.72 -7.37
C VAL A 236 25.87 -13.55 -8.81
N PRO A 237 26.05 -14.52 -9.74
CA PRO A 237 25.43 -14.45 -11.06
C PRO A 237 23.90 -14.38 -10.99
N LEU A 238 23.28 -15.09 -10.05
CA LEU A 238 21.82 -15.03 -9.86
C LEU A 238 21.36 -13.64 -9.45
N ALA A 239 22.10 -12.95 -8.58
CA ALA A 239 21.80 -11.58 -8.18
C ALA A 239 21.91 -10.59 -9.35
N GLU A 240 22.88 -10.79 -10.23
CA GLU A 240 23.01 -10.01 -11.46
C GLU A 240 21.78 -10.19 -12.35
N GLU A 241 21.34 -11.43 -12.59
CA GLU A 241 20.11 -11.72 -13.34
C GLU A 241 18.86 -11.07 -12.70
N TRP A 242 18.71 -11.18 -11.37
CA TRP A 242 17.59 -10.56 -10.65
C TRP A 242 17.60 -9.03 -10.75
N SER A 243 18.79 -8.43 -10.78
CA SER A 243 18.94 -6.97 -10.89
C SER A 243 18.41 -6.40 -12.21
N THR A 244 18.36 -7.21 -13.27
CA THR A 244 17.85 -6.82 -14.60
C THR A 244 16.33 -6.94 -14.72
N ARG A 245 15.67 -7.70 -13.82
CA ARG A 245 14.20 -7.86 -13.76
C ARG A 245 13.57 -6.68 -13.03
N ASP A 246 12.23 -6.67 -12.95
CA ASP A 246 11.54 -5.80 -11.98
C ASP A 246 11.88 -6.27 -10.55
N LEU A 247 12.92 -5.68 -9.98
CA LEU A 247 13.42 -6.06 -8.66
C LEU A 247 12.38 -5.80 -7.56
N ALA A 248 11.49 -4.81 -7.71
CA ALA A 248 10.43 -4.57 -6.74
C ALA A 248 9.43 -5.75 -6.71
N LEU A 249 9.10 -6.29 -7.88
CA LEU A 249 8.23 -7.47 -8.00
C LEU A 249 8.93 -8.72 -7.45
N VAL A 250 10.22 -8.92 -7.77
CA VAL A 250 11.04 -10.02 -7.22
C VAL A 250 11.10 -9.98 -5.69
N LEU A 251 11.35 -8.80 -5.10
CA LEU A 251 11.39 -8.63 -3.64
C LEU A 251 10.02 -8.79 -2.99
N THR A 252 8.95 -8.37 -3.66
CA THR A 252 7.57 -8.62 -3.21
C THR A 252 7.28 -10.12 -3.17
N TRP A 253 7.69 -10.85 -4.22
CA TRP A 253 7.61 -12.30 -4.24
C TRP A 253 8.40 -12.92 -3.09
N LEU A 254 9.65 -12.49 -2.87
CA LEU A 254 10.52 -13.01 -1.82
C LEU A 254 9.96 -12.78 -0.41
N ALA A 255 9.33 -11.61 -0.18
CA ALA A 255 8.62 -11.33 1.06
C ALA A 255 7.44 -12.28 1.29
N GLY A 256 6.61 -12.50 0.26
CA GLY A 256 5.49 -13.43 0.30
C GLY A 256 5.94 -14.88 0.54
N TRP A 257 6.98 -15.32 -0.17
CA TRP A 257 7.59 -16.65 -0.03
C TRP A 257 8.16 -16.87 1.38
N THR A 258 8.87 -15.88 1.93
CA THR A 258 9.40 -15.94 3.31
C THR A 258 8.26 -15.94 4.33
N GLY A 259 7.22 -15.13 4.09
CA GLY A 259 6.02 -15.12 4.94
C GLY A 259 5.28 -16.46 4.95
N ASP A 260 5.26 -17.18 3.82
CA ASP A 260 4.69 -18.53 3.74
C ASP A 260 5.50 -19.55 4.54
N LEU A 261 6.83 -19.47 4.47
CA LEU A 261 7.74 -20.26 5.32
C LEU A 261 7.48 -20.02 6.81
N LEU A 262 7.35 -18.76 7.21
CA LEU A 262 7.04 -18.38 8.59
C LEU A 262 5.72 -18.97 9.07
N ARG A 263 4.64 -18.86 8.27
CA ARG A 263 3.33 -19.46 8.63
C ARG A 263 3.41 -20.96 8.84
N ARG A 264 4.19 -21.66 8.03
CA ARG A 264 4.40 -23.11 8.18
C ARG A 264 5.22 -23.48 9.41
N ARG A 265 6.08 -22.57 9.92
CA ARG A 265 6.96 -22.80 11.09
C ARG A 265 6.35 -22.37 12.42
N VAL A 266 5.41 -21.43 12.43
CA VAL A 266 4.78 -20.92 13.65
C VAL A 266 3.53 -21.72 13.99
N PRO A 267 3.48 -22.43 15.14
CA PRO A 267 2.29 -23.15 15.55
C PRO A 267 1.07 -22.22 15.65
N GLY A 268 -0.06 -22.63 15.07
CA GLY A 268 -1.30 -21.85 15.13
C GLY A 268 -1.44 -20.74 14.08
N ALA A 269 -0.43 -20.48 13.27
CA ALA A 269 -0.49 -19.44 12.22
C ALA A 269 -1.31 -19.86 10.97
N GLY A 270 -1.93 -21.05 10.98
CA GLY A 270 -2.68 -21.59 9.85
C GLY A 270 -1.77 -22.28 8.81
N ARG A 271 -2.40 -22.96 7.84
CA ARG A 271 -1.65 -23.51 6.70
C ARG A 271 -1.19 -22.35 5.82
N GLY A 272 0.10 -22.35 5.48
CA GLY A 272 0.62 -21.41 4.49
C GLY A 272 -0.10 -21.57 3.14
N ALA A 273 0.02 -20.61 2.27
CA ALA A 273 -0.62 -20.61 0.94
C ALA A 273 0.02 -21.61 -0.04
N GLY A 274 1.03 -22.38 0.38
CA GLY A 274 1.74 -23.33 -0.46
C GLY A 274 2.66 -22.68 -1.49
N LEU A 275 3.06 -21.45 -1.25
CA LEU A 275 4.00 -20.70 -2.12
C LEU A 275 5.40 -21.32 -2.12
N CYS A 276 5.77 -21.89 -0.99
CA CYS A 276 7.08 -22.52 -0.83
C CYS A 276 6.98 -24.02 -1.02
N ARG A 277 7.72 -24.56 -1.99
CA ARG A 277 7.81 -26.00 -2.27
C ARG A 277 8.98 -26.68 -1.56
N LEU A 278 9.52 -26.09 -0.49
CA LEU A 278 10.50 -26.76 0.35
C LEU A 278 9.87 -27.95 1.06
N ASP A 279 10.60 -29.07 1.09
CA ASP A 279 10.21 -30.25 1.86
C ASP A 279 10.27 -29.96 3.38
N GLU A 280 9.58 -30.79 4.16
CA GLU A 280 9.49 -30.58 5.61
C GLU A 280 10.83 -30.75 6.30
N ALA A 281 11.74 -31.57 5.76
CA ALA A 281 13.06 -31.78 6.33
C ALA A 281 13.93 -30.52 6.18
N SER A 282 13.97 -29.92 4.99
CA SER A 282 14.67 -28.66 4.75
C SER A 282 14.06 -27.50 5.55
N LEU A 283 12.73 -27.50 5.68
CA LEU A 283 12.02 -26.50 6.46
C LEU A 283 12.31 -26.61 7.97
N ALA A 284 12.47 -27.84 8.49
CA ALA A 284 12.74 -28.09 9.91
C ALA A 284 14.08 -27.51 10.37
N GLU A 285 15.04 -27.35 9.47
CA GLU A 285 16.35 -26.77 9.76
C GLU A 285 16.36 -25.25 9.82
N VAL A 286 15.30 -24.59 9.33
CA VAL A 286 15.21 -23.12 9.28
C VAL A 286 14.61 -22.58 10.58
N ASP A 287 15.36 -21.76 11.28
CA ASP A 287 14.92 -21.09 12.51
C ASP A 287 13.93 -19.97 12.23
N ALA A 288 12.81 -19.92 12.99
CA ALA A 288 11.77 -18.90 12.80
C ALA A 288 12.28 -17.47 13.06
N GLY A 289 13.12 -17.28 14.07
CA GLY A 289 13.70 -15.96 14.39
C GLY A 289 14.55 -15.43 13.24
N ARG A 290 15.29 -16.33 12.57
CA ARG A 290 16.07 -15.98 11.37
C ARG A 290 15.18 -15.63 10.18
N LEU A 291 14.05 -16.30 10.02
CA LEU A 291 13.08 -15.94 8.97
C LEU A 291 12.47 -14.58 9.20
N PHE A 292 12.16 -14.21 10.46
CA PHE A 292 11.69 -12.86 10.78
C PHE A 292 12.75 -11.81 10.42
N ALA A 293 13.99 -11.99 10.88
CA ALA A 293 15.08 -11.07 10.55
C ALA A 293 15.33 -10.98 9.03
N TYR A 294 15.20 -12.09 8.31
CA TYR A 294 15.32 -12.11 6.86
C TYR A 294 14.16 -11.36 6.18
N LEU A 295 12.95 -11.51 6.66
CA LEU A 295 11.79 -10.77 6.16
C LEU A 295 11.98 -9.26 6.36
N ASP A 296 12.51 -8.84 7.51
CA ASP A 296 12.86 -7.44 7.76
C ASP A 296 13.89 -6.94 6.74
N MET A 297 14.94 -7.72 6.43
CA MET A 297 15.91 -7.37 5.38
C MET A 297 15.26 -7.21 4.01
N VAL A 298 14.29 -8.05 3.65
CA VAL A 298 13.56 -7.92 2.38
C VAL A 298 12.72 -6.63 2.36
N TYR A 299 12.06 -6.29 3.45
CA TYR A 299 11.30 -5.03 3.54
C TYR A 299 12.21 -3.79 3.52
N GLU A 300 13.37 -3.84 4.18
CA GLU A 300 14.38 -2.79 4.08
C GLU A 300 14.88 -2.61 2.64
N ALA A 301 15.11 -3.71 1.92
CA ALA A 301 15.50 -3.68 0.52
C ALA A 301 14.41 -3.07 -0.38
N LEU A 302 13.12 -3.40 -0.15
CA LEU A 302 11.98 -2.77 -0.85
C LEU A 302 11.92 -1.26 -0.63
N VAL A 303 12.19 -0.81 0.60
CA VAL A 303 12.28 0.63 0.90
C VAL A 303 13.49 1.26 0.21
N ALA A 304 14.63 0.56 0.21
CA ALA A 304 15.88 1.05 -0.38
C ALA A 304 15.80 1.21 -1.90
N LEU A 305 14.92 0.46 -2.60
CA LEU A 305 14.68 0.63 -4.05
C LEU A 305 14.12 2.02 -4.42
N ARG A 306 13.58 2.76 -3.46
CA ARG A 306 13.10 4.13 -3.67
C ARG A 306 14.24 5.17 -3.78
N THR A 307 15.48 4.75 -3.51
CA THR A 307 16.70 5.58 -3.61
C THR A 307 17.64 4.97 -4.63
N PRO A 308 18.52 5.76 -5.27
CA PRO A 308 19.52 5.24 -6.20
C PRO A 308 20.52 4.35 -5.46
N ARG A 309 20.27 3.05 -5.43
CA ARG A 309 21.19 2.04 -4.87
C ARG A 309 21.55 1.00 -5.92
N ASN A 310 22.68 0.34 -5.72
CA ASN A 310 23.10 -0.76 -6.58
C ASN A 310 22.14 -1.94 -6.41
N ARG A 311 21.33 -2.20 -7.44
CA ARG A 311 20.28 -3.23 -7.46
C ARG A 311 20.86 -4.64 -7.32
N GLN A 312 22.02 -4.91 -7.95
CA GLN A 312 22.72 -6.18 -7.84
C GLN A 312 23.16 -6.44 -6.41
N GLN A 313 23.78 -5.44 -5.75
CA GLN A 313 24.23 -5.56 -4.37
C GLN A 313 23.08 -5.85 -3.39
N LEU A 314 21.90 -5.24 -3.63
CA LEU A 314 20.70 -5.55 -2.85
C LEU A 314 20.28 -7.03 -3.03
N ALA A 315 20.25 -7.52 -4.27
CA ALA A 315 19.92 -8.91 -4.56
C ALA A 315 20.95 -9.89 -3.97
N GLU A 316 22.25 -9.60 -4.09
CA GLU A 316 23.33 -10.41 -3.48
C GLU A 316 23.14 -10.54 -1.96
N THR A 317 22.88 -9.42 -1.28
CA THR A 317 22.65 -9.41 0.18
C THR A 317 21.52 -10.33 0.59
N LEU A 318 20.49 -10.46 -0.23
CA LEU A 318 19.33 -11.31 0.05
C LEU A 318 19.52 -12.77 -0.37
N LEU A 319 20.33 -13.05 -1.40
CA LEU A 319 20.56 -14.42 -1.88
C LEU A 319 21.66 -15.15 -1.10
N LEU A 320 22.69 -14.44 -0.65
CA LEU A 320 23.83 -15.01 0.08
C LEU A 320 23.45 -15.84 1.32
N PRO A 321 22.45 -15.44 2.14
CA PRO A 321 22.00 -16.24 3.28
C PRO A 321 21.49 -17.64 2.93
N TRP A 322 21.03 -17.85 1.68
CA TRP A 322 20.44 -19.10 1.20
C TRP A 322 21.42 -19.96 0.39
N ALA A 323 22.64 -19.49 0.15
CA ALA A 323 23.62 -20.18 -0.70
C ALA A 323 24.27 -21.39 -0.01
N GLY A 324 24.10 -22.57 -0.58
CA GLY A 324 24.86 -23.80 -0.33
C GLY A 324 24.21 -24.80 0.62
N PRO A 325 24.49 -26.12 0.42
CA PRO A 325 23.99 -27.21 1.23
C PRO A 325 24.50 -27.08 2.67
N GLY A 326 23.57 -27.07 3.64
CA GLY A 326 23.89 -26.99 5.06
C GLY A 326 24.27 -25.58 5.57
N ARG A 327 24.20 -24.55 4.75
CA ARG A 327 24.31 -23.18 5.23
C ARG A 327 22.95 -22.71 5.74
N LYS A 328 22.78 -22.80 7.06
CA LYS A 328 21.71 -22.07 7.76
C LYS A 328 21.81 -20.61 7.33
N PRO A 329 20.71 -19.93 6.97
CA PRO A 329 20.75 -18.52 6.62
C PRO A 329 21.52 -17.76 7.71
N ARG A 330 22.71 -17.27 7.38
CA ARG A 330 23.52 -16.45 8.27
C ARG A 330 23.00 -15.02 8.15
N VAL A 331 21.96 -14.71 8.89
CA VAL A 331 21.55 -13.31 9.04
C VAL A 331 22.66 -12.61 9.80
N TYR A 332 23.44 -11.82 9.10
CA TYR A 332 24.32 -10.85 9.71
C TYR A 332 23.39 -9.79 10.34
N ALA A 333 23.32 -9.76 11.65
CA ALA A 333 22.77 -8.59 12.32
C ALA A 333 23.66 -7.40 11.93
N PRO A 334 23.13 -6.33 11.31
CA PRO A 334 23.90 -5.12 11.12
C PRO A 334 24.27 -4.62 12.52
N GLY A 335 25.58 -4.64 12.82
CA GLY A 335 26.09 -4.09 14.05
C GLY A 335 25.63 -2.67 14.18
N LEU A 336 24.84 -2.39 15.23
CA LEU A 336 24.65 -1.05 15.76
C LEU A 336 26.06 -0.50 16.04
N ALA A 337 26.61 0.24 15.11
CA ALA A 337 27.74 1.10 15.36
C ALA A 337 27.25 2.16 16.35
N ARG A 338 27.43 1.86 17.64
CA ARG A 338 27.36 2.89 18.69
C ARG A 338 28.49 3.87 18.37
N GLY A 339 28.14 5.00 17.80
CA GLY A 339 29.02 6.14 17.73
C GLY A 339 29.39 6.56 19.13
N THR A 340 30.63 6.28 19.53
CA THR A 340 31.31 6.93 20.62
C THR A 340 31.99 8.17 20.03
N GLY A 341 31.64 9.35 20.53
CA GLY A 341 32.31 10.61 20.23
C GLY A 341 31.34 11.75 20.28
#